data_d794b883f8ab73d4abca9e47e9cf50a6
#
_entry.id   d794b883f8ab73d4abca9e47e9cf50a6
#
_cell.length_a   1.000
_cell.length_b   1.000
_cell.length_c   1.000
_cell.angle_alpha   90.00
_cell.angle_beta   90.00
_cell.angle_gamma   90.00
#
_symmetry.space_group_name_H-M   'P 1'
#
loop_
_entity.id
_entity.type
_entity.pdbx_description
1 polymer ?
#
loop_
_entity_poly.entity_id
_entity_poly.type
_entity_poly.pdbx_seq_one_letter_code
_entity_poly.pdbx_strand_id
1 'polypeptide(L)'
;NAVGGGLADSWLEVIEPSPMGDNTLICPGQLVSQNGKSQNKKGSENIVSNGSVIHVYDNQMMILIDGGKIVDFTAEPGYFKVNNSSMPSLFCGQFGDSIKETFNRIKYGGIPSQAQRVFYINLQEIKGIPFGTSTPVNYFDNFYNSELMLRAHGTYSIKVVEPFKFYQEVIPRE
;
A
#
# COMPACT_ATOMS: atom_id res chain seq x y z
N ASN A 1 -27.23 -23.93 10.60
CA ASN A 1 -27.37 -22.63 9.91
C ASN A 1 -27.35 -21.39 10.84
N ALA A 2 -26.58 -21.41 11.93
CA ALA A 2 -26.54 -20.30 12.89
C ALA A 2 -25.13 -19.70 13.07
N VAL A 3 -24.21 -19.94 12.13
CA VAL A 3 -22.80 -19.46 12.26
C VAL A 3 -22.52 -18.18 11.46
N GLY A 4 -23.41 -17.78 10.55
CA GLY A 4 -23.23 -16.61 9.69
C GLY A 4 -23.69 -15.26 10.27
N GLY A 5 -24.50 -15.25 11.33
CA GLY A 5 -25.07 -14.00 11.85
C GLY A 5 -24.34 -13.39 13.06
N GLY A 6 -23.55 -14.19 13.77
CA GLY A 6 -22.93 -13.73 15.03
C GLY A 6 -21.59 -13.01 14.89
N LEU A 7 -20.97 -13.06 13.73
CA LEU A 7 -19.66 -12.39 13.51
C LEU A 7 -19.81 -10.98 12.93
N ALA A 8 -20.92 -10.68 12.26
CA ALA A 8 -21.14 -9.37 11.65
C ALA A 8 -21.39 -8.25 12.68
N ASP A 9 -21.94 -8.58 13.86
CA ASP A 9 -22.26 -7.59 14.89
C ASP A 9 -21.08 -7.24 15.83
N SER A 10 -19.94 -7.94 15.71
CA SER A 10 -18.80 -7.74 16.59
C SER A 10 -17.65 -6.93 15.97
N TRP A 11 -17.75 -6.54 14.70
CA TRP A 11 -16.71 -5.75 14.03
C TRP A 11 -16.96 -4.27 14.28
N LEU A 12 -16.29 -3.74 15.28
CA LEU A 12 -16.44 -2.33 15.67
C LEU A 12 -15.82 -1.39 14.63
N GLU A 13 -14.73 -1.80 13.99
CA GLU A 13 -13.99 -0.97 13.02
C GLU A 13 -13.39 -1.86 11.92
N VAL A 14 -13.69 -1.53 10.67
CA VAL A 14 -13.06 -2.16 9.50
C VAL A 14 -12.17 -1.13 8.81
N ILE A 15 -10.93 -1.53 8.53
CA ILE A 15 -9.97 -0.72 7.81
C ILE A 15 -9.90 -1.22 6.38
N GLU A 16 -10.16 -0.34 5.43
CA GLU A 16 -10.09 -0.59 4.01
C GLU A 16 -9.11 0.36 3.33
N PRO A 17 -8.58 0.03 2.15
CA PRO A 17 -7.79 0.98 1.38
C PRO A 17 -8.63 2.20 1.02
N SER A 18 -8.05 3.38 1.12
CA SER A 18 -8.62 4.58 0.52
C SER A 18 -8.82 4.35 -0.99
N PRO A 19 -9.77 5.04 -1.65
CA PRO A 19 -10.00 4.81 -3.07
C PRO A 19 -8.71 4.90 -3.88
N MET A 20 -8.32 3.78 -4.48
CA MET A 20 -7.18 3.71 -5.39
C MET A 20 -7.66 3.98 -6.80
N GLY A 21 -7.24 5.11 -7.38
CA GLY A 21 -7.37 5.34 -8.82
C GLY A 21 -6.38 4.48 -9.62
N ASP A 22 -6.61 4.41 -10.93
CA ASP A 22 -5.80 3.60 -11.85
C ASP A 22 -4.29 3.91 -11.82
N ASN A 23 -3.92 5.09 -11.32
CA ASN A 23 -2.54 5.57 -11.26
C ASN A 23 -1.99 5.65 -9.82
N THR A 24 -2.63 4.98 -8.86
CA THR A 24 -2.22 5.03 -7.47
C THR A 24 -1.38 3.81 -7.11
N LEU A 25 -0.14 4.03 -6.68
CA LEU A 25 0.78 2.97 -6.25
C LEU A 25 0.64 2.62 -4.78
N ILE A 26 0.29 3.60 -3.95
CA ILE A 26 0.11 3.43 -2.51
C ILE A 26 -1.01 4.32 -1.99
N CYS A 27 -1.76 3.82 -1.04
CA CYS A 27 -2.74 4.60 -0.30
C CYS A 27 -2.76 4.23 1.19
N PRO A 28 -3.17 5.16 2.07
CA PRO A 28 -3.42 4.84 3.47
C PRO A 28 -4.68 4.00 3.63
N GLY A 29 -4.75 3.24 4.71
CA GLY A 29 -6.00 2.64 5.17
C GLY A 29 -6.96 3.70 5.70
N GLN A 30 -8.24 3.46 5.60
CA GLN A 30 -9.29 4.29 6.18
C GLN A 30 -10.29 3.44 6.96
N LEU A 31 -10.78 3.98 8.05
CA LEU A 31 -11.83 3.35 8.84
C LEU A 31 -13.17 3.47 8.12
N VAL A 32 -13.78 2.31 7.87
CA VAL A 32 -15.14 2.23 7.32
C VAL A 32 -16.07 1.77 8.42
N SER A 33 -16.94 2.68 8.88
CA SER A 33 -17.99 2.32 9.84
C SER A 33 -19.14 1.67 9.10
N GLN A 34 -19.59 0.48 9.57
CA GLN A 34 -20.70 -0.26 8.97
C GLN A 34 -22.05 0.49 8.97
N ASN A 35 -22.20 1.57 9.70
CA ASN A 35 -23.45 2.32 9.80
C ASN A 35 -23.59 3.50 8.82
N GLY A 36 -22.77 3.57 7.76
CA GLY A 36 -22.93 4.59 6.72
C GLY A 36 -22.74 6.05 7.18
N LYS A 37 -22.44 6.27 8.46
CA LYS A 37 -22.15 7.56 9.06
C LYS A 37 -20.68 7.64 9.40
N SER A 38 -19.85 7.89 8.40
CA SER A 38 -18.49 8.36 8.62
C SER A 38 -18.55 9.67 9.39
N GLN A 39 -18.49 9.62 10.72
CA GLN A 39 -18.47 10.81 11.57
C GLN A 39 -17.10 11.44 11.74
N ASN A 40 -16.04 10.84 11.24
CA ASN A 40 -14.68 11.39 11.34
C ASN A 40 -14.17 11.91 9.99
N LYS A 41 -14.60 13.12 9.66
CA LYS A 41 -14.01 13.92 8.56
C LYS A 41 -12.68 14.60 8.94
N LYS A 42 -12.15 14.38 10.13
CA LYS A 42 -10.89 14.97 10.60
C LYS A 42 -10.09 14.00 11.45
N GLY A 43 -9.07 13.38 10.85
CA GLY A 43 -7.80 13.06 11.49
C GLY A 43 -7.80 11.97 12.56
N SER A 44 -7.74 10.77 12.24
CA SER A 44 -7.01 9.62 12.70
C SER A 44 -7.30 8.47 11.73
N GLU A 45 -7.25 8.81 10.48
CA GLU A 45 -7.74 8.03 9.34
C GLU A 45 -6.98 6.74 9.12
N ASN A 46 -5.90 6.51 9.84
CA ASN A 46 -4.99 5.39 9.61
C ASN A 46 -4.50 4.73 10.91
N ILE A 47 -5.12 5.01 12.06
CA ILE A 47 -4.73 4.40 13.33
C ILE A 47 -5.52 3.12 13.56
N VAL A 48 -4.79 2.03 13.79
CA VAL A 48 -5.33 0.70 14.02
C VAL A 48 -5.50 0.47 15.52
N SER A 49 -6.72 0.19 15.94
CA SER A 49 -7.03 -0.20 17.31
C SER A 49 -7.00 -1.72 17.47
N ASN A 50 -6.77 -2.19 18.71
CA ASN A 50 -6.88 -3.61 19.01
C ASN A 50 -8.32 -4.11 18.75
N GLY A 51 -8.46 -5.17 17.97
CA GLY A 51 -9.74 -5.72 17.57
C GLY A 51 -10.29 -5.20 16.24
N SER A 52 -9.66 -4.19 15.63
CA SER A 52 -9.99 -3.75 14.27
C SER A 52 -9.79 -4.88 13.26
N VAL A 53 -10.55 -4.87 12.19
CA VAL A 53 -10.44 -5.79 11.08
C VAL A 53 -9.84 -5.07 9.89
N ILE A 54 -8.80 -5.63 9.31
CA ILE A 54 -8.16 -5.11 8.09
C ILE A 54 -8.67 -5.93 6.91
N HIS A 55 -9.21 -5.25 5.90
CA HIS A 55 -9.63 -5.87 4.65
C HIS A 55 -8.56 -5.66 3.58
N VAL A 56 -8.14 -6.74 2.96
CA VAL A 56 -7.14 -6.75 1.86
C VAL A 56 -7.83 -7.28 0.60
N TYR A 57 -7.76 -6.49 -0.46
CA TYR A 57 -8.28 -6.88 -1.77
C TYR A 57 -7.22 -7.61 -2.61
N ASP A 58 -7.67 -8.25 -3.69
CA ASP A 58 -6.77 -8.86 -4.68
C ASP A 58 -5.78 -7.83 -5.25
N ASN A 59 -4.58 -8.30 -5.56
CA ASN A 59 -3.50 -7.49 -6.14
C ASN A 59 -3.08 -6.26 -5.31
N GLN A 60 -3.27 -6.34 -4.01
CA GLN A 60 -2.80 -5.34 -3.05
C GLN A 60 -1.92 -6.01 -2.00
N MET A 61 -0.97 -5.26 -1.48
CA MET A 61 -0.21 -5.65 -0.30
C MET A 61 -0.49 -4.68 0.83
N MET A 62 -1.01 -5.19 1.93
CA MET A 62 -1.16 -4.45 3.16
C MET A 62 0.16 -4.44 3.92
N ILE A 63 0.53 -3.28 4.44
CA ILE A 63 1.69 -3.08 5.32
C ILE A 63 1.20 -2.40 6.60
N LEU A 64 1.50 -3.01 7.74
CA LEU A 64 1.26 -2.46 9.07
C LEU A 64 2.54 -1.80 9.56
N ILE A 65 2.43 -0.54 9.98
CA ILE A 65 3.56 0.29 10.39
C ILE A 65 3.36 0.76 11.82
N ASP A 66 4.42 0.71 12.59
CA ASP A 66 4.49 1.24 13.95
C ASP A 66 5.75 2.10 14.09
N GLY A 67 5.58 3.38 14.43
CA GLY A 67 6.70 4.30 14.59
C GLY A 67 7.62 4.40 13.36
N GLY A 68 7.06 4.34 12.15
CA GLY A 68 7.80 4.38 10.88
C GLY A 68 8.48 3.06 10.48
N LYS A 69 8.26 1.97 11.23
CA LYS A 69 8.80 0.63 10.93
C LYS A 69 7.68 -0.31 10.50
N ILE A 70 7.97 -1.16 9.51
CA ILE A 70 7.06 -2.22 9.11
C ILE A 70 7.08 -3.30 10.21
N VAL A 71 5.92 -3.53 10.83
CA VAL A 71 5.76 -4.56 11.88
C VAL A 71 5.09 -5.81 11.36
N ASP A 72 4.23 -5.68 10.35
CA ASP A 72 3.58 -6.81 9.70
C ASP A 72 3.15 -6.47 8.27
N PHE A 73 2.82 -7.50 7.46
CA PHE A 73 2.35 -7.33 6.09
C PHE A 73 1.61 -8.57 5.60
N THR A 74 0.73 -8.39 4.61
CA THR A 74 0.13 -9.50 3.85
C THR A 74 -0.28 -9.04 2.45
N ALA A 75 -0.19 -9.95 1.47
CA ALA A 75 -0.78 -9.77 0.13
C ALA A 75 -1.89 -10.81 -0.12
N GLU A 76 -2.27 -11.57 0.89
CA GLU A 76 -3.38 -12.48 0.82
C GLU A 76 -4.70 -11.71 0.94
N PRO A 77 -5.63 -11.87 -0.02
CA PRO A 77 -6.94 -11.25 0.08
C PRO A 77 -7.75 -11.82 1.25
N GLY A 78 -8.47 -10.97 1.94
CA GLY A 78 -9.33 -11.40 3.04
C GLY A 78 -9.46 -10.39 4.17
N TYR A 79 -10.07 -10.84 5.26
CA TYR A 79 -10.28 -10.06 6.47
C TYR A 79 -9.39 -10.56 7.59
N PHE A 80 -8.60 -9.68 8.16
CA PHE A 80 -7.62 -9.99 9.20
C PHE A 80 -7.88 -9.19 10.46
N LYS A 81 -8.07 -9.88 11.58
CA LYS A 81 -8.29 -9.24 12.87
C LYS A 81 -6.96 -8.87 13.51
N VAL A 82 -6.82 -7.61 13.90
CA VAL A 82 -5.66 -7.12 14.63
C VAL A 82 -5.71 -7.52 16.08
N ASN A 83 -4.65 -8.17 16.57
CA ASN A 83 -4.50 -8.53 17.96
C ASN A 83 -3.15 -8.03 18.48
N ASN A 84 -3.17 -6.93 19.23
CA ASN A 84 -1.96 -6.30 19.77
C ASN A 84 -1.31 -7.07 20.94
N SER A 85 -1.98 -8.13 21.45
CA SER A 85 -1.50 -8.88 22.63
C SER A 85 -0.52 -9.99 22.28
N SER A 86 -0.38 -10.35 21.02
CA SER A 86 0.52 -11.41 20.57
C SER A 86 1.37 -10.93 19.39
N MET A 87 2.56 -10.45 19.67
CA MET A 87 3.61 -10.42 18.66
C MET A 87 4.08 -11.85 18.44
N PRO A 88 3.81 -12.46 17.35
CA PRO A 88 4.51 -12.33 16.09
C PRO A 88 3.58 -12.41 14.87
N SER A 89 3.99 -11.76 13.79
CA SER A 89 3.51 -11.87 12.42
C SER A 89 2.42 -12.92 12.18
N LEU A 90 1.14 -12.55 12.40
CA LEU A 90 -0.01 -13.36 12.04
C LEU A 90 -0.12 -13.56 10.52
N PHE A 91 0.55 -12.69 9.75
CA PHE A 91 0.38 -12.59 8.31
C PHE A 91 1.56 -13.11 7.49
N CYS A 92 2.74 -13.28 8.10
CA CYS A 92 3.95 -13.69 7.37
C CYS A 92 4.00 -15.17 6.92
N GLY A 93 2.97 -15.96 7.23
CA GLY A 93 3.00 -17.43 7.03
C GLY A 93 3.03 -17.90 5.57
N GLN A 94 2.67 -17.08 4.59
CA GLN A 94 2.35 -17.54 3.25
C GLN A 94 3.27 -17.04 2.13
N PHE A 95 4.27 -16.25 2.46
CA PHE A 95 5.21 -15.72 1.46
C PHE A 95 6.46 -16.60 1.32
N GLY A 96 7.02 -16.61 0.11
CA GLY A 96 8.28 -17.28 -0.19
C GLY A 96 9.42 -16.81 0.73
N ASP A 97 10.42 -17.67 0.92
CA ASP A 97 11.50 -17.44 1.88
C ASP A 97 12.30 -16.16 1.65
N SER A 98 12.39 -15.70 0.40
CA SER A 98 13.07 -14.44 0.06
C SER A 98 12.39 -13.20 0.64
N ILE A 99 11.05 -13.19 0.67
CA ILE A 99 10.28 -12.07 1.24
C ILE A 99 10.36 -12.10 2.77
N LYS A 100 10.28 -13.29 3.37
CA LYS A 100 10.49 -13.48 4.82
C LYS A 100 11.87 -13.02 5.26
N GLU A 101 12.91 -13.34 4.49
CA GLU A 101 14.28 -12.93 4.79
C GLU A 101 14.44 -11.41 4.73
N THR A 102 13.86 -10.76 3.70
CA THR A 102 13.87 -9.29 3.57
C THR A 102 13.12 -8.65 4.74
N PHE A 103 11.97 -9.18 5.13
CA PHE A 103 11.21 -8.69 6.26
C PHE A 103 11.97 -8.85 7.58
N ASN A 104 12.60 -10.00 7.83
CA ASN A 104 13.39 -10.22 9.05
C ASN A 104 14.57 -9.26 9.18
N ARG A 105 15.14 -8.80 8.07
CA ARG A 105 16.19 -7.77 8.08
C ARG A 105 15.66 -6.38 8.46
N ILE A 106 14.38 -6.12 8.17
CA ILE A 106 13.72 -4.83 8.42
C ILE A 106 13.11 -4.78 9.83
N LYS A 107 12.70 -5.92 10.37
CA LYS A 107 12.06 -6.04 11.67
C LYS A 107 13.07 -5.83 12.80
N TYR A 108 13.07 -4.63 13.38
CA TYR A 108 13.78 -4.38 14.63
C TYR A 108 12.82 -4.45 15.81
N GLY A 109 13.16 -5.28 16.81
CA GLY A 109 12.41 -5.38 18.05
C GLY A 109 12.33 -4.02 18.74
N GLY A 110 11.14 -3.50 18.86
CA GLY A 110 10.78 -2.29 19.60
C GLY A 110 9.50 -2.52 20.37
N ILE A 111 9.29 -1.77 21.44
CA ILE A 111 8.02 -1.73 22.16
C ILE A 111 6.98 -1.14 21.20
N PRO A 112 5.82 -1.81 20.94
CA PRO A 112 4.79 -1.28 20.07
C PRO A 112 4.33 0.08 20.58
N SER A 113 4.33 1.09 19.73
CA SER A 113 3.68 2.34 20.05
C SER A 113 2.16 2.16 19.90
N GLN A 114 1.38 3.03 20.51
CA GLN A 114 -0.09 2.92 20.44
C GLN A 114 -0.67 3.40 19.09
N ALA A 115 0.14 3.84 18.16
CA ALA A 115 -0.28 4.44 16.89
C ALA A 115 0.19 3.61 15.69
N GLN A 116 -0.39 2.43 15.51
CA GLN A 116 -0.15 1.61 14.32
C GLN A 116 -0.93 2.17 13.12
N ARG A 117 -0.31 2.18 11.94
CA ARG A 117 -0.90 2.65 10.70
C ARG A 117 -0.87 1.57 9.63
N VAL A 118 -1.89 1.56 8.77
CA VAL A 118 -1.99 0.63 7.64
C VAL A 118 -1.81 1.38 6.33
N PHE A 119 -0.99 0.81 5.44
CA PHE A 119 -0.86 1.26 4.06
C PHE A 119 -1.09 0.09 3.12
N TYR A 120 -1.62 0.41 1.94
CA TYR A 120 -1.85 -0.56 0.88
C TYR A 120 -1.02 -0.19 -0.34
N ILE A 121 -0.24 -1.14 -0.84
CA ILE A 121 0.55 -0.99 -2.06
C ILE A 121 -0.17 -1.73 -3.18
N ASN A 122 -0.36 -1.06 -4.31
CA ASN A 122 -0.92 -1.66 -5.51
C ASN A 122 0.15 -2.53 -6.19
N LEU A 123 -0.17 -3.81 -6.37
CA LEU A 123 0.69 -4.79 -7.06
C LEU A 123 0.32 -4.97 -8.53
N GLN A 124 -0.75 -4.31 -8.99
CA GLN A 124 -1.12 -4.31 -10.40
C GLN A 124 -0.14 -3.49 -11.24
N GLU A 125 -0.06 -3.84 -12.50
CA GLU A 125 0.63 -3.03 -13.49
C GLU A 125 -0.23 -1.82 -13.87
N ILE A 126 0.29 -0.62 -13.65
CA ILE A 126 -0.31 0.64 -14.08
C ILE A 126 0.14 0.91 -15.50
N LYS A 127 -0.81 0.90 -16.44
CA LYS A 127 -0.57 1.03 -17.88
C LYS A 127 -0.93 2.40 -18.40
N GLY A 128 -0.34 2.76 -19.55
CA GLY A 128 -0.75 3.93 -20.28
C GLY A 128 -0.34 5.27 -19.66
N ILE A 129 0.72 5.29 -18.85
CA ILE A 129 1.25 6.53 -18.29
C ILE A 129 1.89 7.33 -19.43
N PRO A 130 1.33 8.51 -19.78
CA PRO A 130 1.84 9.26 -20.92
C PRO A 130 3.16 9.95 -20.60
N PHE A 131 4.03 10.02 -21.58
CA PHE A 131 5.20 10.89 -21.55
C PHE A 131 5.36 11.63 -22.87
N GLY A 132 6.04 12.77 -22.82
CA GLY A 132 6.31 13.53 -24.02
C GLY A 132 7.16 14.76 -23.76
N THR A 133 7.73 15.29 -24.83
CA THR A 133 8.48 16.55 -24.78
C THR A 133 7.50 17.73 -24.77
N SER A 134 7.54 18.57 -23.73
CA SER A 134 6.71 19.78 -23.64
C SER A 134 7.10 20.82 -24.68
N THR A 135 8.41 20.94 -24.94
CA THR A 135 9.02 21.79 -25.98
C THR A 135 9.84 20.95 -26.94
N PRO A 136 9.93 21.33 -28.22
CA PRO A 136 10.83 20.65 -29.15
C PRO A 136 12.28 20.70 -28.64
N VAL A 137 12.99 19.59 -28.77
CA VAL A 137 14.41 19.48 -28.47
C VAL A 137 15.20 19.70 -29.74
N ASN A 138 16.17 20.62 -29.70
CA ASN A 138 17.04 20.84 -30.83
C ASN A 138 18.03 19.67 -30.97
N TYR A 139 18.10 19.09 -32.16
CA TYR A 139 19.02 18.03 -32.55
C TYR A 139 19.74 18.40 -33.81
N PHE A 140 21.07 18.38 -33.77
CA PHE A 140 21.89 18.60 -34.97
C PHE A 140 22.15 17.28 -35.69
N ASP A 141 21.65 17.17 -36.91
CA ASP A 141 21.89 16.03 -37.77
C ASP A 141 23.21 16.18 -38.55
N ASN A 142 24.20 15.37 -38.21
CA ASN A 142 25.51 15.41 -38.82
C ASN A 142 25.52 14.92 -40.26
N PHE A 143 24.55 14.14 -40.68
CA PHE A 143 24.46 13.60 -42.04
C PHE A 143 23.93 14.68 -43.00
N TYR A 144 22.86 15.36 -42.62
CA TYR A 144 22.28 16.42 -43.41
C TYR A 144 22.86 17.83 -43.06
N ASN A 145 23.71 17.89 -42.06
CA ASN A 145 24.34 19.14 -41.58
C ASN A 145 23.31 20.24 -41.29
N SER A 146 22.23 19.88 -40.63
CA SER A 146 21.13 20.79 -40.33
C SER A 146 20.56 20.56 -38.91
N GLU A 147 19.93 21.60 -38.36
CA GLU A 147 19.22 21.53 -37.09
C GLU A 147 17.79 21.03 -37.29
N LEU A 148 17.39 20.08 -36.45
CA LEU A 148 16.05 19.52 -36.42
C LEU A 148 15.40 19.76 -35.07
N MET A 149 14.13 20.12 -35.08
CA MET A 149 13.32 20.25 -33.87
C MET A 149 12.54 18.97 -33.64
N LEU A 150 12.95 18.18 -32.65
CA LEU A 150 12.37 16.87 -32.38
C LEU A 150 11.31 16.96 -31.29
N ARG A 151 10.22 16.24 -31.48
CA ARG A 151 9.23 15.92 -30.45
C ARG A 151 9.05 14.42 -30.35
N ALA A 152 8.99 13.94 -29.11
CA ALA A 152 8.69 12.55 -28.82
C ALA A 152 7.52 12.45 -27.85
N HIS A 153 6.69 11.45 -28.02
CA HIS A 153 5.62 11.09 -27.09
C HIS A 153 5.39 9.59 -27.11
N GLY A 154 4.83 9.10 -26.04
CA GLY A 154 4.53 7.68 -25.90
C GLY A 154 3.83 7.40 -24.58
N THR A 155 3.71 6.12 -24.28
CA THR A 155 3.19 5.64 -23.00
C THR A 155 4.13 4.58 -22.44
N TYR A 156 4.18 4.48 -21.12
CA TYR A 156 4.89 3.42 -20.41
C TYR A 156 3.99 2.80 -19.34
N SER A 157 4.41 1.68 -18.81
CA SER A 157 3.75 1.05 -17.65
C SER A 157 4.74 0.87 -16.52
N ILE A 158 4.21 0.84 -15.29
CA ILE A 158 4.99 0.59 -14.08
C ILE A 158 4.30 -0.47 -13.24
N LYS A 159 5.11 -1.24 -12.51
CA LYS A 159 4.64 -2.23 -11.54
C LYS A 159 5.57 -2.25 -10.33
N VAL A 160 5.01 -2.33 -9.14
CA VAL A 160 5.80 -2.53 -7.93
C VAL A 160 6.20 -4.01 -7.87
N VAL A 161 7.51 -4.28 -7.95
CA VAL A 161 8.08 -5.65 -7.92
C VAL A 161 8.58 -5.98 -6.52
N GLU A 162 9.20 -4.99 -5.84
CA GLU A 162 9.73 -5.13 -4.48
C GLU A 162 9.02 -4.16 -3.52
N PRO A 163 7.86 -4.52 -2.94
CA PRO A 163 7.03 -3.60 -2.18
C PRO A 163 7.72 -2.99 -0.96
N PHE A 164 8.57 -3.75 -0.26
CA PHE A 164 9.29 -3.24 0.91
C PHE A 164 10.33 -2.20 0.53
N LYS A 165 11.09 -2.46 -0.53
CA LYS A 165 12.07 -1.51 -1.03
C LYS A 165 11.39 -0.25 -1.55
N PHE A 166 10.27 -0.42 -2.27
CA PHE A 166 9.42 0.68 -2.70
C PHE A 166 8.97 1.55 -1.51
N TYR A 167 8.48 0.91 -0.43
CA TYR A 167 8.08 1.65 0.77
C TYR A 167 9.25 2.42 1.39
N GLN A 168 10.43 1.80 1.50
CA GLN A 168 11.59 2.41 2.14
C GLN A 168 12.19 3.58 1.36
N GLU A 169 12.18 3.50 0.04
CA GLU A 169 12.86 4.47 -0.83
C GLU A 169 11.95 5.59 -1.33
N VAL A 170 10.65 5.31 -1.49
CA VAL A 170 9.72 6.23 -2.16
C VAL A 170 8.83 6.97 -1.17
N ILE A 171 8.52 6.36 -0.02
CA ILE A 171 7.59 6.96 0.92
C ILE A 171 8.35 7.82 1.92
N PRO A 172 7.97 9.12 2.05
CA PRO A 172 8.59 9.99 3.02
C PRO A 172 8.40 9.45 4.45
N ARG A 173 9.46 9.50 5.23
CA ARG A 173 9.38 9.23 6.66
C ARG A 173 8.86 10.48 7.33
N GLU A 174 7.62 10.41 7.79
CA GLU A 174 7.06 11.39 8.73
C GLU A 174 7.39 10.99 10.16
#